data_449048a185cf147a5b723bd7fb40b5b9
#
_entry.id   449048a185cf147a5b723bd7fb40b5b9
#
_cell.length_a   1.000
_cell.length_b   1.000
_cell.length_c   1.000
_cell.angle_alpha   90.00
_cell.angle_beta   90.00
_cell.angle_gamma   90.00
#
_symmetry.space_group_name_H-M   'P 1'
#
loop_
_entity.id
_entity.type
_entity.pdbx_description
1 polymer ?
#
loop_
_entity_poly.entity_id
_entity_poly.type
_entity_poly.pdbx_seq_one_letter_code
_entity_poly.pdbx_strand_id
1 'polypeptide(L)'
;MAKQKFERTKPHVNIGTMGHIDHGKTTLTAAITKVLSTRIPGSAFTPFDQIDKAPEERQRGITISIAHVEYETENRHYAHVDMPGHADYVKNMITGAAQVDGAILVVSATDGPMPQTREHVLLARQVGVPYIVVALNKSDVVEDEELLELVEMEIRELLSSYDFPGDDVPIVRVSALKALDGDDAWGDKIMELMDAVDSYIPEPERSTDKPFLMSIEDVMSITGRGTVVTGKVEQGVVKVGDEVEIVGLRDTTKTVVTGIEMFRKLLDQGQAGDNLGALLRGTKKEDVERGQVLCKPGSITPHTIFEASVYVLTKNEGGRHKPFFANYRPQFYFRTTDVTGTIELPAGTEMVMPGDNTEMTVTLGKPIAMEEGLTFSIREGGRTVGSGRVVKILK
;
A
#
# COMPACT_ATOMS: atom_id res chain seq x y z
N MET A 1 25.79 -18.58 -7.91
CA MET A 1 26.41 -17.50 -7.12
C MET A 1 25.74 -17.48 -5.76
N ALA A 2 26.51 -17.29 -4.67
CA ALA A 2 25.93 -17.11 -3.34
C ALA A 2 25.14 -15.79 -3.34
N LYS A 3 23.91 -15.78 -2.76
CA LYS A 3 23.15 -14.55 -2.59
C LYS A 3 23.88 -13.61 -1.63
N GLN A 4 23.85 -12.32 -1.92
CA GLN A 4 24.38 -11.30 -1.02
C GLN A 4 23.55 -11.22 0.26
N LYS A 5 24.20 -10.84 1.36
CA LYS A 5 23.54 -10.56 2.63
C LYS A 5 23.09 -9.09 2.63
N PHE A 6 21.89 -8.82 3.12
CA PHE A 6 21.41 -7.46 3.31
C PHE A 6 22.08 -6.83 4.53
N GLU A 7 22.66 -5.65 4.35
CA GLU A 7 23.24 -4.87 5.44
C GLU A 7 22.40 -3.61 5.69
N ARG A 8 21.98 -3.40 6.93
CA ARG A 8 21.22 -2.22 7.34
C ARG A 8 22.16 -1.06 7.64
N THR A 9 22.51 -0.28 6.63
CA THR A 9 23.42 0.87 6.75
C THR A 9 22.69 2.20 6.90
N LYS A 10 21.41 2.25 6.50
CA LYS A 10 20.56 3.45 6.51
C LYS A 10 19.18 3.14 7.08
N PRO A 11 18.45 4.16 7.60
CA PRO A 11 17.04 4.02 7.93
C PRO A 11 16.23 3.52 6.75
N HIS A 12 15.29 2.60 7.01
CA HIS A 12 14.45 2.00 5.98
C HIS A 12 13.05 2.62 5.98
N VAL A 13 12.61 3.10 4.81
CA VAL A 13 11.30 3.72 4.61
C VAL A 13 10.60 3.05 3.42
N ASN A 14 9.31 2.75 3.59
CA ASN A 14 8.47 2.27 2.51
C ASN A 14 7.74 3.46 1.88
N ILE A 15 7.93 3.67 0.59
CA ILE A 15 7.25 4.70 -0.19
C ILE A 15 6.47 4.06 -1.33
N GLY A 16 5.45 4.73 -1.85
CA GLY A 16 4.74 4.19 -3.02
C GLY A 16 4.26 5.27 -3.96
N THR A 17 4.18 4.95 -5.25
CA THR A 17 3.56 5.81 -6.26
C THR A 17 2.08 5.48 -6.38
N MET A 18 1.23 6.50 -6.34
CA MET A 18 -0.22 6.42 -6.55
C MET A 18 -0.71 7.55 -7.46
N GLY A 19 -1.88 7.41 -8.03
CA GLY A 19 -2.48 8.41 -8.93
C GLY A 19 -3.19 7.76 -10.11
N HIS A 20 -3.73 8.60 -10.99
CA HIS A 20 -4.54 8.17 -12.13
C HIS A 20 -3.74 7.28 -13.10
N ILE A 21 -4.45 6.49 -13.90
CA ILE A 21 -3.87 5.79 -15.05
C ILE A 21 -3.22 6.81 -16.01
N ASP A 22 -2.15 6.43 -16.68
CA ASP A 22 -1.41 7.25 -17.67
C ASP A 22 -0.79 8.56 -17.14
N HIS A 23 -0.82 8.81 -15.82
CA HIS A 23 -0.10 9.93 -15.21
C HIS A 23 1.41 9.68 -15.07
N GLY A 24 1.89 8.46 -15.39
CA GLY A 24 3.32 8.13 -15.47
C GLY A 24 3.95 7.62 -14.20
N LYS A 25 3.20 6.94 -13.31
CA LYS A 25 3.69 6.35 -12.04
C LYS A 25 4.88 5.43 -12.25
N THR A 26 4.72 4.39 -13.08
CA THR A 26 5.78 3.41 -13.36
C THR A 26 6.96 4.04 -14.08
N THR A 27 6.71 5.01 -14.99
CA THR A 27 7.79 5.80 -15.64
C THR A 27 8.57 6.61 -14.60
N LEU A 28 7.87 7.23 -13.63
CA LEU A 28 8.52 7.96 -12.53
C LEU A 28 9.34 7.03 -11.65
N THR A 29 8.81 5.86 -11.30
CA THR A 29 9.54 4.85 -10.53
C THR A 29 10.83 4.42 -11.26
N ALA A 30 10.75 4.17 -12.57
CA ALA A 30 11.94 3.87 -13.38
C ALA A 30 12.92 5.04 -13.44
N ALA A 31 12.42 6.28 -13.60
CA ALA A 31 13.25 7.49 -13.64
C ALA A 31 13.99 7.73 -12.31
N ILE A 32 13.31 7.55 -11.17
CA ILE A 32 13.92 7.64 -9.84
C ILE A 32 15.08 6.66 -9.73
N THR A 33 14.85 5.36 -10.04
CA THR A 33 15.92 4.36 -9.95
C THR A 33 17.08 4.67 -10.89
N LYS A 34 16.82 5.18 -12.10
CA LYS A 34 17.87 5.54 -13.06
C LYS A 34 18.70 6.72 -12.58
N VAL A 35 18.07 7.82 -12.19
CA VAL A 35 18.76 9.02 -11.71
C VAL A 35 19.58 8.69 -10.46
N LEU A 36 19.02 8.01 -9.48
CA LEU A 36 19.73 7.61 -8.27
C LEU A 36 20.90 6.67 -8.57
N SER A 37 20.75 5.71 -9.51
CA SER A 37 21.84 4.79 -9.87
C SER A 37 23.05 5.49 -10.49
N THR A 38 22.86 6.66 -11.11
CA THR A 38 23.95 7.46 -11.68
C THR A 38 24.57 8.43 -10.68
N ARG A 39 23.84 8.85 -9.65
CA ARG A 39 24.23 9.91 -8.71
C ARG A 39 24.58 9.40 -7.31
N ILE A 40 24.00 8.28 -6.89
CA ILE A 40 24.18 7.72 -5.54
C ILE A 40 24.85 6.35 -5.62
N PRO A 41 26.05 6.18 -5.05
CA PRO A 41 26.74 4.90 -5.00
C PRO A 41 25.88 3.84 -4.26
N GLY A 42 25.75 2.66 -4.88
CA GLY A 42 25.00 1.54 -4.29
C GLY A 42 23.56 1.40 -4.76
N SER A 43 22.96 2.44 -5.36
CA SER A 43 21.66 2.34 -6.01
C SER A 43 21.74 1.63 -7.36
N ALA A 44 20.74 0.79 -7.66
CA ALA A 44 20.65 0.06 -8.92
C ALA A 44 19.50 0.57 -9.78
N PHE A 45 19.71 0.65 -11.08
CA PHE A 45 18.66 0.98 -12.03
C PHE A 45 17.70 -0.20 -12.25
N THR A 46 16.41 0.05 -12.16
CA THR A 46 15.35 -0.90 -12.52
C THR A 46 14.60 -0.36 -13.73
N PRO A 47 14.80 -0.95 -14.93
CA PRO A 47 14.09 -0.52 -16.14
C PRO A 47 12.58 -0.73 -16.04
N PHE A 48 11.82 0.07 -16.80
CA PHE A 48 10.35 0.02 -16.84
C PHE A 48 9.80 -1.40 -17.06
N ASP A 49 10.38 -2.16 -18.00
CA ASP A 49 9.98 -3.52 -18.33
C ASP A 49 10.31 -4.56 -17.23
N GLN A 50 11.11 -4.18 -16.25
CA GLN A 50 11.38 -4.98 -15.06
C GLN A 50 10.50 -4.59 -13.87
N ILE A 51 9.80 -3.47 -13.93
CA ILE A 51 8.76 -3.07 -12.99
C ILE A 51 7.45 -3.74 -13.42
N ASP A 52 6.93 -3.43 -14.58
CA ASP A 52 5.76 -4.09 -15.20
C ASP A 52 6.19 -5.37 -15.93
N LYS A 53 6.20 -6.49 -15.20
CA LYS A 53 6.78 -7.76 -15.67
C LYS A 53 5.79 -8.67 -16.40
N ALA A 54 4.51 -8.60 -16.03
CA ALA A 54 3.51 -9.51 -16.57
C ALA A 54 3.29 -9.23 -18.07
N PRO A 55 3.14 -10.26 -18.92
CA PRO A 55 2.85 -10.08 -20.33
C PRO A 55 1.62 -9.22 -20.58
N GLU A 56 0.60 -9.34 -19.73
CA GLU A 56 -0.64 -8.57 -19.81
C GLU A 56 -0.43 -7.09 -19.50
N GLU A 57 0.42 -6.75 -18.50
CA GLU A 57 0.83 -5.38 -18.17
C GLU A 57 1.51 -4.71 -19.37
N ARG A 58 2.48 -5.42 -19.98
CA ARG A 58 3.21 -4.93 -21.15
C ARG A 58 2.31 -4.75 -22.37
N GLN A 59 1.37 -5.67 -22.59
CA GLN A 59 0.45 -5.61 -23.73
C GLN A 59 -0.55 -4.46 -23.61
N ARG A 60 -1.02 -4.19 -22.41
CA ARG A 60 -2.02 -3.14 -22.13
C ARG A 60 -1.38 -1.79 -21.81
N GLY A 61 -0.08 -1.74 -21.47
CA GLY A 61 0.62 -0.53 -21.02
C GLY A 61 0.13 -0.01 -19.67
N ILE A 62 -0.41 -0.90 -18.81
CA ILE A 62 -0.96 -0.54 -17.49
C ILE A 62 -0.42 -1.48 -16.43
N THR A 63 -0.11 -0.94 -15.24
CA THR A 63 0.25 -1.73 -14.07
C THR A 63 -0.99 -2.42 -13.49
N ILE A 64 -0.93 -3.73 -13.33
CA ILE A 64 -1.99 -4.58 -12.77
C ILE A 64 -1.63 -5.00 -11.35
N SER A 65 -0.43 -5.52 -11.18
CA SER A 65 0.10 -6.04 -9.93
C SER A 65 0.98 -5.00 -9.25
N ILE A 66 1.10 -5.10 -7.93
CA ILE A 66 2.05 -4.29 -7.18
C ILE A 66 3.47 -4.73 -7.55
N ALA A 67 4.34 -3.76 -7.84
CA ALA A 67 5.75 -4.01 -8.01
C ALA A 67 6.57 -3.37 -6.90
N HIS A 68 7.58 -4.10 -6.42
CA HIS A 68 8.50 -3.60 -5.41
C HIS A 68 9.87 -3.36 -6.02
N VAL A 69 10.42 -2.18 -5.78
CA VAL A 69 11.75 -1.75 -6.23
C VAL A 69 12.52 -1.21 -5.04
N GLU A 70 13.84 -1.41 -5.00
CA GLU A 70 14.70 -0.82 -3.98
C GLU A 70 15.61 0.25 -4.58
N TYR A 71 15.89 1.29 -3.80
CA TYR A 71 16.91 2.29 -4.09
C TYR A 71 17.32 3.03 -2.81
N GLU A 72 18.37 3.82 -2.92
CA GLU A 72 18.88 4.61 -1.82
C GLU A 72 19.03 6.07 -2.22
N THR A 73 18.79 6.98 -1.27
CA THR A 73 19.29 8.33 -1.26
C THR A 73 20.59 8.40 -0.42
N GLU A 74 21.16 9.56 -0.23
CA GLU A 74 22.29 9.72 0.69
C GLU A 74 21.89 9.34 2.13
N ASN A 75 20.63 9.60 2.51
CA ASN A 75 20.14 9.53 3.88
C ASN A 75 19.40 8.22 4.20
N ARG A 76 18.73 7.59 3.21
CA ARG A 76 17.75 6.53 3.45
C ARG A 76 17.83 5.41 2.42
N HIS A 77 17.40 4.23 2.86
CA HIS A 77 17.08 3.09 1.99
C HIS A 77 15.56 3.01 1.80
N TYR A 78 15.12 2.93 0.56
CA TYR A 78 13.70 2.88 0.21
C TYR A 78 13.29 1.52 -0.36
N ALA A 79 12.17 0.98 0.16
CA ALA A 79 11.34 0.04 -0.57
C ALA A 79 10.24 0.83 -1.27
N HIS A 80 10.23 0.82 -2.57
CA HIS A 80 9.24 1.54 -3.38
C HIS A 80 8.19 0.57 -3.91
N VAL A 81 6.94 0.88 -3.65
CA VAL A 81 5.75 0.14 -4.07
C VAL A 81 5.10 0.86 -5.25
N ASP A 82 5.26 0.35 -6.46
CA ASP A 82 4.55 0.87 -7.63
C ASP A 82 3.13 0.30 -7.67
N MET A 83 2.12 1.18 -7.57
CA MET A 83 0.72 0.80 -7.41
C MET A 83 -0.05 1.00 -8.71
N PRO A 84 -1.01 0.09 -9.05
CA PRO A 84 -1.85 0.25 -10.22
C PRO A 84 -2.72 1.52 -10.12
N GLY A 85 -2.97 2.14 -11.29
CA GLY A 85 -3.81 3.35 -11.39
C GLY A 85 -5.23 3.10 -11.87
N HIS A 86 -5.51 1.92 -12.45
CA HIS A 86 -6.81 1.61 -13.04
C HIS A 86 -7.82 1.15 -12.00
N ALA A 87 -9.08 1.60 -12.14
CA ALA A 87 -10.18 1.30 -11.20
C ALA A 87 -10.42 -0.20 -10.99
N ASP A 88 -10.20 -1.05 -12.00
CA ASP A 88 -10.37 -2.50 -11.89
C ASP A 88 -9.37 -3.15 -10.90
N TYR A 89 -8.24 -2.49 -10.63
CA TYR A 89 -7.16 -3.02 -9.79
C TYR A 89 -7.06 -2.31 -8.43
N VAL A 90 -8.11 -1.64 -8.00
CA VAL A 90 -8.16 -0.93 -6.71
C VAL A 90 -7.80 -1.82 -5.51
N LYS A 91 -8.11 -3.12 -5.54
CA LYS A 91 -7.69 -4.07 -4.50
C LYS A 91 -6.17 -4.09 -4.33
N ASN A 92 -5.44 -4.11 -5.43
CA ASN A 92 -3.98 -4.10 -5.41
C ASN A 92 -3.44 -2.73 -4.98
N MET A 93 -4.10 -1.64 -5.39
CA MET A 93 -3.77 -0.29 -4.91
C MET A 93 -3.93 -0.19 -3.38
N ILE A 94 -5.05 -0.64 -2.82
CA ILE A 94 -5.29 -0.66 -1.37
C ILE A 94 -4.21 -1.48 -0.64
N THR A 95 -3.88 -2.66 -1.17
CA THR A 95 -2.83 -3.52 -0.60
C THR A 95 -1.47 -2.84 -0.61
N GLY A 96 -1.12 -2.15 -1.70
CA GLY A 96 0.13 -1.40 -1.80
C GLY A 96 0.16 -0.20 -0.85
N ALA A 97 -0.93 0.57 -0.80
CA ALA A 97 -1.06 1.74 0.07
C ALA A 97 -0.96 1.38 1.57
N ALA A 98 -1.46 0.22 1.98
CA ALA A 98 -1.34 -0.24 3.36
C ALA A 98 0.12 -0.57 3.78
N GLN A 99 1.03 -0.71 2.82
CA GLN A 99 2.42 -1.06 3.09
C GLN A 99 3.35 0.14 3.24
N VAL A 100 2.94 1.32 2.78
CA VAL A 100 3.83 2.48 2.71
C VAL A 100 3.79 3.34 3.97
N ASP A 101 4.89 4.01 4.24
CA ASP A 101 5.05 4.99 5.32
C ASP A 101 4.77 6.41 4.80
N GLY A 102 4.75 6.57 3.49
CA GLY A 102 4.36 7.77 2.76
C GLY A 102 4.15 7.46 1.28
N ALA A 103 3.50 8.35 0.55
CA ALA A 103 3.20 8.15 -0.86
C ALA A 103 3.64 9.34 -1.71
N ILE A 104 4.01 9.07 -2.96
CA ILE A 104 4.18 10.06 -4.02
C ILE A 104 2.90 10.03 -4.86
N LEU A 105 2.12 11.10 -4.77
CA LEU A 105 0.95 11.29 -5.63
C LEU A 105 1.42 11.84 -6.98
N VAL A 106 1.23 11.05 -8.03
CA VAL A 106 1.63 11.43 -9.39
C VAL A 106 0.42 12.01 -10.12
N VAL A 107 0.50 13.27 -10.49
CA VAL A 107 -0.53 13.98 -11.25
C VAL A 107 0.09 14.51 -12.53
N SER A 108 -0.59 14.30 -13.66
CA SER A 108 -0.18 14.89 -14.94
C SER A 108 -0.49 16.39 -14.95
N ALA A 109 0.49 17.21 -15.29
CA ALA A 109 0.32 18.66 -15.44
C ALA A 109 -0.67 19.04 -16.56
N THR A 110 -0.83 18.16 -17.56
CA THR A 110 -1.77 18.39 -18.67
C THR A 110 -3.22 18.08 -18.32
N ASP A 111 -3.45 17.16 -17.39
CA ASP A 111 -4.78 16.62 -17.10
C ASP A 111 -5.34 17.06 -15.74
N GLY A 112 -4.44 17.45 -14.83
CA GLY A 112 -4.82 17.78 -13.44
C GLY A 112 -5.34 16.57 -12.63
N PRO A 113 -5.99 16.83 -11.49
CA PRO A 113 -6.56 15.77 -10.66
C PRO A 113 -7.77 15.09 -11.33
N MET A 114 -7.61 13.83 -11.71
CA MET A 114 -8.61 13.00 -12.36
C MET A 114 -9.42 12.16 -11.36
N PRO A 115 -10.52 11.48 -11.76
CA PRO A 115 -11.36 10.72 -10.82
C PRO A 115 -10.62 9.68 -9.99
N GLN A 116 -9.70 8.90 -10.58
CA GLN A 116 -8.93 7.94 -9.79
C GLN A 116 -7.90 8.63 -8.89
N THR A 117 -7.41 9.83 -9.21
CA THR A 117 -6.57 10.61 -8.29
C THR A 117 -7.32 10.87 -6.99
N ARG A 118 -8.57 11.30 -7.07
CA ARG A 118 -9.45 11.54 -5.92
C ARG A 118 -9.72 10.25 -5.13
N GLU A 119 -10.04 9.15 -5.83
CA GLU A 119 -10.26 7.86 -5.19
C GLU A 119 -8.99 7.36 -4.47
N HIS A 120 -7.82 7.52 -5.07
CA HIS A 120 -6.56 7.09 -4.48
C HIS A 120 -6.19 7.89 -3.23
N VAL A 121 -6.40 9.21 -3.23
CA VAL A 121 -6.17 10.06 -2.04
C VAL A 121 -7.12 9.65 -0.90
N LEU A 122 -8.40 9.43 -1.22
CA LEU A 122 -9.39 8.93 -0.25
C LEU A 122 -8.96 7.59 0.34
N LEU A 123 -8.58 6.63 -0.51
CA LEU A 123 -8.17 5.29 -0.08
C LEU A 123 -6.88 5.34 0.74
N ALA A 124 -5.90 6.14 0.33
CA ALA A 124 -4.67 6.35 1.09
C ALA A 124 -4.97 6.85 2.50
N ARG A 125 -5.89 7.82 2.63
CA ARG A 125 -6.34 8.31 3.94
C ARG A 125 -6.99 7.20 4.78
N GLN A 126 -7.83 6.39 4.18
CA GLN A 126 -8.55 5.30 4.85
C GLN A 126 -7.64 4.17 5.34
N VAL A 127 -6.63 3.81 4.55
CA VAL A 127 -5.66 2.77 4.96
C VAL A 127 -4.55 3.32 5.87
N GLY A 128 -4.58 4.63 6.15
CA GLY A 128 -3.70 5.27 7.12
C GLY A 128 -2.33 5.70 6.56
N VAL A 129 -2.21 5.97 5.26
CA VAL A 129 -1.00 6.62 4.70
C VAL A 129 -0.84 7.99 5.35
N PRO A 130 0.21 8.23 6.13
CA PRO A 130 0.30 9.44 6.94
C PRO A 130 0.78 10.67 6.18
N TYR A 131 1.59 10.48 5.12
CA TYR A 131 2.26 11.56 4.40
C TYR A 131 2.14 11.37 2.89
N ILE A 132 1.94 12.49 2.17
CA ILE A 132 1.92 12.54 0.71
C ILE A 132 2.88 13.63 0.25
N VAL A 133 3.69 13.33 -0.77
CA VAL A 133 4.46 14.29 -1.57
C VAL A 133 3.91 14.22 -2.99
N VAL A 134 3.85 15.34 -3.71
CA VAL A 134 3.27 15.38 -5.05
C VAL A 134 4.36 15.50 -6.10
N ALA A 135 4.31 14.62 -7.10
CA ALA A 135 5.04 14.76 -8.35
C ALA A 135 4.09 15.27 -9.44
N LEU A 136 4.21 16.54 -9.81
CA LEU A 136 3.50 17.12 -10.95
C LEU A 136 4.25 16.74 -12.22
N ASN A 137 3.84 15.60 -12.81
CA ASN A 137 4.54 14.96 -13.91
C ASN A 137 4.10 15.53 -15.28
N LYS A 138 4.91 15.30 -16.32
CA LYS A 138 4.72 15.84 -17.67
C LYS A 138 4.78 17.38 -17.70
N SER A 139 5.46 18.00 -16.75
CA SER A 139 5.60 19.46 -16.70
C SER A 139 6.41 20.03 -17.86
N ASP A 140 7.17 19.21 -18.58
CA ASP A 140 7.89 19.57 -19.79
C ASP A 140 6.97 19.88 -21.01
N VAL A 141 5.70 19.47 -20.94
CA VAL A 141 4.72 19.63 -22.04
C VAL A 141 3.90 20.90 -21.88
N VAL A 142 3.86 21.48 -20.66
CA VAL A 142 3.06 22.66 -20.32
C VAL A 142 3.98 23.88 -20.27
N GLU A 143 3.83 24.79 -21.24
CA GLU A 143 4.62 26.04 -21.31
C GLU A 143 3.98 27.18 -20.48
N ASP A 144 2.69 27.07 -20.18
CA ASP A 144 1.92 28.08 -19.46
C ASP A 144 2.08 27.92 -17.94
N GLU A 145 2.79 28.87 -17.32
CA GLU A 145 3.06 28.88 -15.88
C GLU A 145 1.76 29.04 -15.07
N GLU A 146 0.81 29.85 -15.52
CA GLU A 146 -0.48 30.05 -14.84
C GLU A 146 -1.30 28.76 -14.78
N LEU A 147 -1.20 27.94 -15.84
CA LEU A 147 -1.85 26.61 -15.85
C LEU A 147 -1.21 25.64 -14.86
N LEU A 148 0.11 25.64 -14.75
CA LEU A 148 0.82 24.83 -13.76
C LEU A 148 0.42 25.22 -12.32
N GLU A 149 0.38 26.52 -12.02
CA GLU A 149 -0.05 27.04 -10.73
C GLU A 149 -1.51 26.69 -10.41
N LEU A 150 -2.40 26.73 -11.40
CA LEU A 150 -3.79 26.34 -11.26
C LEU A 150 -3.93 24.87 -10.88
N VAL A 151 -3.21 23.97 -11.57
CA VAL A 151 -3.21 22.54 -11.27
C VAL A 151 -2.64 22.27 -9.88
N GLU A 152 -1.60 22.98 -9.46
CA GLU A 152 -1.06 22.88 -8.09
C GLU A 152 -2.11 23.28 -7.05
N MET A 153 -2.87 24.36 -7.28
CA MET A 153 -3.97 24.80 -6.40
C MET A 153 -5.06 23.70 -6.29
N GLU A 154 -5.50 23.15 -7.42
CA GLU A 154 -6.49 22.07 -7.42
C GLU A 154 -6.03 20.83 -6.65
N ILE A 155 -4.73 20.48 -6.73
CA ILE A 155 -4.15 19.38 -5.97
C ILE A 155 -4.18 19.70 -4.47
N ARG A 156 -3.82 20.92 -4.06
CA ARG A 156 -3.83 21.35 -2.67
C ARG A 156 -5.25 21.33 -2.07
N GLU A 157 -6.23 21.81 -2.82
CA GLU A 157 -7.65 21.74 -2.44
C GLU A 157 -8.13 20.29 -2.29
N LEU A 158 -7.74 19.43 -3.24
CA LEU A 158 -8.08 18.01 -3.17
C LEU A 158 -7.48 17.35 -1.92
N LEU A 159 -6.21 17.56 -1.63
CA LEU A 159 -5.55 17.00 -0.46
C LEU A 159 -6.19 17.50 0.84
N SER A 160 -6.48 18.80 0.93
CA SER A 160 -7.15 19.41 2.08
C SER A 160 -8.54 18.85 2.30
N SER A 161 -9.28 18.54 1.22
CA SER A 161 -10.62 17.94 1.31
C SER A 161 -10.65 16.53 1.90
N TYR A 162 -9.50 15.85 1.96
CA TYR A 162 -9.31 14.52 2.56
C TYR A 162 -8.41 14.55 3.80
N ASP A 163 -8.35 15.68 4.51
CA ASP A 163 -7.61 15.88 5.76
C ASP A 163 -6.08 15.69 5.65
N PHE A 164 -5.51 15.86 4.48
CA PHE A 164 -4.07 16.07 4.34
C PHE A 164 -3.75 17.57 4.41
N PRO A 165 -2.58 17.99 4.92
CA PRO A 165 -2.20 19.40 5.02
C PRO A 165 -1.83 19.97 3.63
N GLY A 166 -2.84 20.15 2.75
CA GLY A 166 -2.64 20.47 1.34
C GLY A 166 -1.75 21.68 1.07
N ASP A 167 -1.82 22.71 1.95
CA ASP A 167 -0.98 23.91 1.80
C ASP A 167 0.50 23.66 2.08
N ASP A 168 0.80 22.69 2.97
CA ASP A 168 2.18 22.36 3.40
C ASP A 168 2.79 21.20 2.60
N VAL A 169 1.98 20.47 1.82
CA VAL A 169 2.46 19.32 1.02
C VAL A 169 3.45 19.80 -0.05
N PRO A 170 4.66 19.23 -0.12
CA PRO A 170 5.59 19.53 -1.21
C PRO A 170 5.03 19.08 -2.57
N ILE A 171 5.08 19.98 -3.55
CA ILE A 171 4.75 19.70 -4.95
C ILE A 171 6.00 19.98 -5.77
N VAL A 172 6.50 18.95 -6.46
CA VAL A 172 7.68 19.08 -7.33
C VAL A 172 7.29 18.83 -8.78
N ARG A 173 7.61 19.78 -9.65
CA ARG A 173 7.39 19.66 -11.09
C ARG A 173 8.44 18.77 -11.70
N VAL A 174 8.03 17.69 -12.37
CA VAL A 174 8.93 16.70 -12.94
C VAL A 174 8.54 16.33 -14.38
N SER A 175 9.49 15.82 -15.14
CA SER A 175 9.25 15.05 -16.35
C SER A 175 9.95 13.71 -16.20
N ALA A 176 9.18 12.70 -15.82
CA ALA A 176 9.70 11.36 -15.62
C ALA A 176 10.31 10.78 -16.91
N LEU A 177 9.68 11.05 -18.07
CA LEU A 177 10.17 10.56 -19.35
C LEU A 177 11.50 11.21 -19.73
N LYS A 178 11.61 12.53 -19.64
CA LYS A 178 12.85 13.26 -19.96
C LYS A 178 14.00 12.86 -19.02
N ALA A 179 13.73 12.73 -17.73
CA ALA A 179 14.72 12.25 -16.77
C ALA A 179 15.15 10.79 -17.07
N LEU A 180 14.20 9.94 -17.45
CA LEU A 180 14.47 8.56 -17.88
C LEU A 180 15.30 8.52 -19.18
N ASP A 181 15.11 9.46 -20.09
CA ASP A 181 15.88 9.59 -21.33
C ASP A 181 17.28 10.16 -21.10
N GLY A 182 17.56 10.69 -19.91
CA GLY A 182 18.88 11.15 -19.51
C GLY A 182 19.07 12.67 -19.61
N ASP A 183 17.99 13.46 -19.60
CA ASP A 183 18.04 14.90 -19.49
C ASP A 183 18.46 15.30 -18.05
N ASP A 184 19.60 15.99 -17.94
CA ASP A 184 20.19 16.35 -16.64
C ASP A 184 19.31 17.33 -15.85
N ALA A 185 18.66 18.29 -16.52
CA ALA A 185 17.82 19.29 -15.85
C ALA A 185 16.60 18.62 -15.22
N TRP A 186 15.98 17.67 -15.93
CA TRP A 186 14.88 16.87 -15.39
C TRP A 186 15.36 15.80 -14.39
N GLY A 187 16.59 15.34 -14.52
CA GLY A 187 17.27 14.53 -13.51
C GLY A 187 17.45 15.28 -12.18
N ASP A 188 17.78 16.57 -12.23
CA ASP A 188 17.85 17.45 -11.04
C ASP A 188 16.47 17.58 -10.37
N LYS A 189 15.38 17.66 -11.16
CA LYS A 189 14.02 17.69 -10.62
C LYS A 189 13.62 16.36 -9.96
N ILE A 190 14.10 15.22 -10.42
CA ILE A 190 13.94 13.95 -9.70
C ILE A 190 14.70 13.96 -8.38
N MET A 191 15.90 14.52 -8.32
CA MET A 191 16.63 14.67 -7.05
C MET A 191 15.88 15.60 -6.09
N GLU A 192 15.37 16.75 -6.57
CA GLU A 192 14.52 17.65 -5.78
C GLU A 192 13.28 16.93 -5.21
N LEU A 193 12.64 16.06 -6.00
CA LEU A 193 11.53 15.23 -5.51
C LEU A 193 11.98 14.28 -4.38
N MET A 194 13.14 13.65 -4.54
CA MET A 194 13.65 12.73 -3.51
C MET A 194 14.11 13.47 -2.25
N ASP A 195 14.65 14.68 -2.38
CA ASP A 195 14.98 15.55 -1.24
C ASP A 195 13.70 15.99 -0.49
N ALA A 196 12.62 16.28 -1.22
CA ALA A 196 11.32 16.56 -0.63
C ALA A 196 10.76 15.33 0.12
N VAL A 197 10.90 14.13 -0.44
CA VAL A 197 10.52 12.88 0.22
C VAL A 197 11.35 12.64 1.48
N ASP A 198 12.68 12.80 1.41
CA ASP A 198 13.61 12.63 2.54
C ASP A 198 13.29 13.58 3.70
N SER A 199 12.93 14.83 3.38
CA SER A 199 12.71 15.87 4.39
C SER A 199 11.29 15.92 4.95
N TYR A 200 10.27 15.67 4.12
CA TYR A 200 8.86 15.80 4.51
C TYR A 200 8.30 14.55 5.18
N ILE A 201 8.73 13.36 4.75
CA ILE A 201 8.29 12.10 5.35
C ILE A 201 9.25 11.76 6.49
N PRO A 202 8.79 11.74 7.77
CA PRO A 202 9.67 11.42 8.89
C PRO A 202 10.09 9.94 8.86
N GLU A 203 11.15 9.62 9.58
CA GLU A 203 11.53 8.23 9.83
C GLU A 203 10.42 7.56 10.66
N PRO A 204 9.85 6.45 10.18
CA PRO A 204 8.73 5.81 10.85
C PRO A 204 9.16 5.09 12.12
N GLU A 205 8.38 5.24 13.18
CA GLU A 205 8.55 4.44 14.40
C GLU A 205 8.21 2.98 14.13
N ARG A 206 9.10 2.07 14.52
CA ARG A 206 8.96 0.63 14.29
C ARG A 206 8.67 -0.10 15.61
N SER A 207 7.50 -0.72 15.71
CA SER A 207 7.10 -1.53 16.88
C SER A 207 7.81 -2.89 16.87
N THR A 208 9.13 -2.91 17.13
CA THR A 208 9.93 -4.13 17.12
C THR A 208 9.80 -4.95 18.43
N ASP A 209 9.30 -4.35 19.49
CA ASP A 209 9.07 -4.94 20.82
C ASP A 209 7.78 -5.77 20.92
N LYS A 210 6.85 -5.59 19.98
CA LYS A 210 5.60 -6.34 19.90
C LYS A 210 5.80 -7.76 19.33
N PRO A 211 4.84 -8.68 19.52
CA PRO A 211 4.86 -9.97 18.85
C PRO A 211 4.91 -9.82 17.33
N PHE A 212 5.68 -10.66 16.64
CA PHE A 212 5.79 -10.66 15.19
C PHE A 212 4.43 -10.83 14.50
N LEU A 213 4.16 -9.98 13.51
CA LEU A 213 2.99 -10.02 12.64
C LEU A 213 3.36 -9.51 11.24
N MET A 214 3.05 -10.30 10.23
CA MET A 214 3.23 -9.97 8.81
C MET A 214 1.97 -10.33 8.02
N SER A 215 1.40 -9.36 7.30
CA SER A 215 0.31 -9.63 6.35
C SER A 215 0.84 -10.36 5.11
N ILE A 216 0.17 -11.45 4.71
CA ILE A 216 0.54 -12.20 3.50
C ILE A 216 -0.08 -11.51 2.29
N GLU A 217 0.78 -11.08 1.37
CA GLU A 217 0.42 -10.39 0.14
C GLU A 217 0.43 -11.32 -1.07
N ASP A 218 1.46 -12.16 -1.18
CA ASP A 218 1.59 -13.14 -2.25
C ASP A 218 2.19 -14.45 -1.75
N VAL A 219 1.91 -15.52 -2.48
CA VAL A 219 2.36 -16.88 -2.17
C VAL A 219 2.98 -17.50 -3.41
N MET A 220 4.27 -17.82 -3.33
CA MET A 220 5.04 -18.41 -4.41
C MET A 220 5.56 -19.80 -4.02
N SER A 221 5.75 -20.66 -5.01
CA SER A 221 6.47 -21.90 -4.86
C SER A 221 7.84 -21.80 -5.55
N ILE A 222 8.90 -22.10 -4.81
CA ILE A 222 10.25 -22.17 -5.37
C ILE A 222 10.65 -23.64 -5.51
N THR A 223 10.87 -24.07 -6.73
CA THR A 223 11.28 -25.46 -7.03
C THR A 223 12.50 -25.87 -6.20
N GLY A 224 12.37 -26.96 -5.45
CA GLY A 224 13.44 -27.49 -4.60
C GLY A 224 13.69 -26.76 -3.28
N ARG A 225 12.93 -25.67 -2.98
CA ARG A 225 13.05 -24.92 -1.72
C ARG A 225 11.77 -24.93 -0.87
N GLY A 226 10.58 -24.85 -1.49
CA GLY A 226 9.30 -24.83 -0.80
C GLY A 226 8.47 -23.59 -1.08
N THR A 227 7.55 -23.29 -0.19
CA THR A 227 6.63 -22.15 -0.29
C THR A 227 7.26 -20.91 0.35
N VAL A 228 7.19 -19.80 -0.38
CA VAL A 228 7.56 -18.47 0.10
C VAL A 228 6.31 -17.62 0.18
N VAL A 229 6.11 -16.96 1.31
CA VAL A 229 5.09 -15.92 1.48
C VAL A 229 5.76 -14.57 1.51
N THR A 230 5.18 -13.58 0.84
CA THR A 230 5.69 -12.21 0.85
C THR A 230 4.74 -11.28 1.55
N GLY A 231 5.27 -10.20 2.13
CA GLY A 231 4.48 -9.16 2.75
C GLY A 231 5.31 -8.19 3.59
N LYS A 232 4.65 -7.16 4.10
CA LYS A 232 5.24 -6.22 5.05
C LYS A 232 5.12 -6.75 6.48
N VAL A 233 6.20 -6.67 7.23
CA VAL A 233 6.17 -6.90 8.68
C VAL A 233 5.50 -5.68 9.34
N GLU A 234 4.33 -5.87 9.91
CA GLU A 234 3.56 -4.82 10.59
C GLU A 234 4.20 -4.48 11.94
N GLN A 235 4.62 -5.51 12.67
CA GLN A 235 5.23 -5.36 14.00
C GLN A 235 6.13 -6.55 14.35
N GLY A 236 6.99 -6.35 15.34
CA GLY A 236 7.87 -7.38 15.90
C GLY A 236 9.06 -7.73 15.04
N VAL A 237 9.68 -8.84 15.39
CA VAL A 237 10.87 -9.39 14.73
C VAL A 237 10.67 -10.88 14.51
N VAL A 238 11.11 -11.40 13.37
CA VAL A 238 11.16 -12.83 13.04
C VAL A 238 12.58 -13.22 12.64
N LYS A 239 13.03 -14.38 13.10
CA LYS A 239 14.36 -14.92 12.77
C LYS A 239 14.23 -16.23 11.99
N VAL A 240 15.25 -16.54 11.24
CA VAL A 240 15.39 -17.87 10.63
C VAL A 240 15.45 -18.90 11.76
N GLY A 241 14.56 -19.90 11.69
CA GLY A 241 14.40 -20.93 12.70
C GLY A 241 13.18 -20.73 13.62
N ASP A 242 12.55 -19.56 13.62
CA ASP A 242 11.38 -19.29 14.46
C ASP A 242 10.17 -20.11 14.01
N GLU A 243 9.43 -20.63 15.00
CA GLU A 243 8.09 -21.18 14.81
C GLU A 243 7.09 -20.03 14.67
N VAL A 244 6.21 -20.14 13.68
CA VAL A 244 5.18 -19.16 13.35
C VAL A 244 3.85 -19.84 13.08
N GLU A 245 2.76 -19.08 13.17
CA GLU A 245 1.41 -19.50 12.77
C GLU A 245 0.94 -18.74 11.54
N ILE A 246 0.18 -19.43 10.69
CA ILE A 246 -0.57 -18.87 9.57
C ILE A 246 -2.03 -18.79 10.02
N VAL A 247 -2.57 -17.57 10.12
CA VAL A 247 -3.87 -17.30 10.74
C VAL A 247 -4.80 -16.54 9.79
N GLY A 248 -6.09 -16.90 9.82
CA GLY A 248 -7.15 -16.26 9.06
C GLY A 248 -7.59 -17.07 7.84
N LEU A 249 -8.80 -16.81 7.34
CA LEU A 249 -9.46 -17.41 6.19
C LEU A 249 -9.69 -18.94 6.27
N ARG A 250 -8.79 -19.67 6.90
CA ARG A 250 -8.77 -21.13 7.10
C ARG A 250 -8.36 -21.47 8.53
N ASP A 251 -8.32 -22.76 8.84
CA ASP A 251 -7.80 -23.25 10.11
C ASP A 251 -6.33 -22.80 10.31
N THR A 252 -6.03 -22.39 11.53
CA THR A 252 -4.68 -21.97 11.91
C THR A 252 -3.70 -23.13 11.80
N THR A 253 -2.58 -22.90 11.11
CA THR A 253 -1.51 -23.89 10.95
C THR A 253 -0.19 -23.38 11.47
N LYS A 254 0.68 -24.29 11.93
CA LYS A 254 2.03 -23.97 12.42
C LYS A 254 3.06 -24.37 11.39
N THR A 255 4.11 -23.58 11.29
CA THR A 255 5.27 -23.83 10.45
C THR A 255 6.52 -23.18 11.03
N VAL A 256 7.67 -23.35 10.35
CA VAL A 256 8.94 -22.75 10.76
C VAL A 256 9.50 -21.94 9.60
N VAL A 257 9.98 -20.75 9.88
CA VAL A 257 10.68 -19.90 8.91
C VAL A 257 12.08 -20.45 8.69
N THR A 258 12.37 -20.92 7.49
CA THR A 258 13.68 -21.52 7.14
C THR A 258 14.60 -20.61 6.34
N GLY A 259 14.09 -19.46 5.92
CA GLY A 259 14.87 -18.42 5.23
C GLY A 259 14.07 -17.13 5.14
N ILE A 260 14.78 -16.01 5.15
CA ILE A 260 14.22 -14.67 5.00
C ILE A 260 15.00 -13.96 3.90
N GLU A 261 14.29 -13.34 2.98
CA GLU A 261 14.86 -12.56 1.88
C GLU A 261 14.16 -11.21 1.76
N MET A 262 14.92 -10.18 1.44
CA MET A 262 14.41 -8.87 1.06
C MET A 262 15.19 -8.40 -0.18
N PHE A 263 14.51 -8.04 -1.27
CA PHE A 263 15.13 -7.66 -2.56
C PHE A 263 16.21 -8.66 -3.05
N ARG A 264 15.90 -9.96 -2.94
CA ARG A 264 16.81 -11.07 -3.32
C ARG A 264 18.09 -11.19 -2.48
N LYS A 265 18.24 -10.41 -1.42
CA LYS A 265 19.32 -10.51 -0.44
C LYS A 265 18.85 -11.31 0.77
N LEU A 266 19.75 -12.10 1.38
CA LEU A 266 19.43 -12.91 2.55
C LEU A 266 19.47 -12.07 3.82
N LEU A 267 18.53 -12.35 4.74
CA LEU A 267 18.51 -11.80 6.09
C LEU A 267 18.53 -12.93 7.12
N ASP A 268 19.20 -12.69 8.25
CA ASP A 268 19.10 -13.58 9.42
C ASP A 268 17.81 -13.34 10.19
N GLN A 269 17.30 -12.09 10.12
CA GLN A 269 16.04 -11.67 10.74
C GLN A 269 15.34 -10.59 9.92
N GLY A 270 14.00 -10.60 9.96
CA GLY A 270 13.13 -9.53 9.50
C GLY A 270 12.53 -8.78 10.68
N GLN A 271 12.22 -7.50 10.52
CA GLN A 271 11.64 -6.65 11.56
C GLN A 271 10.54 -5.74 11.03
N ALA A 272 9.78 -5.15 11.95
CA ALA A 272 8.74 -4.18 11.62
C ALA A 272 9.21 -3.16 10.56
N GLY A 273 8.41 -3.00 9.52
CA GLY A 273 8.70 -2.15 8.36
C GLY A 273 9.34 -2.85 7.17
N ASP A 274 9.91 -4.04 7.34
CA ASP A 274 10.52 -4.77 6.22
C ASP A 274 9.46 -5.37 5.28
N ASN A 275 9.68 -5.25 3.97
CA ASN A 275 8.96 -6.03 2.96
C ASN A 275 9.80 -7.27 2.64
N LEU A 276 9.39 -8.42 3.11
CA LEU A 276 10.20 -9.63 3.01
C LEU A 276 9.46 -10.83 2.44
N GLY A 277 10.24 -11.78 1.97
CA GLY A 277 9.80 -13.12 1.64
C GLY A 277 10.28 -14.09 2.71
N ALA A 278 9.35 -14.82 3.33
CA ALA A 278 9.63 -15.85 4.31
C ALA A 278 9.44 -17.24 3.68
N LEU A 279 10.50 -18.06 3.70
CA LEU A 279 10.46 -19.45 3.27
C LEU A 279 9.93 -20.32 4.41
N LEU A 280 8.87 -21.08 4.16
CA LEU A 280 8.14 -21.88 5.14
C LEU A 280 8.43 -23.36 4.98
N ARG A 281 8.69 -24.07 6.11
CA ARG A 281 8.96 -25.50 6.12
C ARG A 281 7.67 -26.31 5.95
N GLY A 282 7.68 -27.26 4.99
CA GLY A 282 6.60 -28.26 4.86
C GLY A 282 5.22 -27.69 4.51
N THR A 283 5.11 -26.41 4.20
CA THR A 283 3.90 -25.74 3.80
C THR A 283 3.78 -25.77 2.28
N LYS A 284 2.65 -26.21 1.76
CA LYS A 284 2.39 -26.20 0.32
C LYS A 284 1.76 -24.85 -0.07
N LYS A 285 1.90 -24.48 -1.35
CA LYS A 285 1.34 -23.23 -1.88
C LYS A 285 -0.18 -23.16 -1.71
N GLU A 286 -0.87 -24.28 -1.90
CA GLU A 286 -2.32 -24.41 -1.76
C GLU A 286 -2.84 -24.32 -0.32
N ASP A 287 -1.97 -24.46 0.69
CA ASP A 287 -2.31 -24.36 2.11
C ASP A 287 -2.32 -22.92 2.63
N VAL A 288 -1.78 -21.98 1.85
CA VAL A 288 -1.66 -20.56 2.22
C VAL A 288 -2.29 -19.70 1.14
N GLU A 289 -2.97 -18.64 1.54
CA GLU A 289 -3.54 -17.67 0.61
C GLU A 289 -3.31 -16.22 1.06
N ARG A 290 -3.31 -15.32 0.10
CA ARG A 290 -3.31 -13.87 0.34
C ARG A 290 -4.42 -13.49 1.30
N GLY A 291 -4.13 -12.63 2.27
CA GLY A 291 -5.07 -12.18 3.29
C GLY A 291 -4.97 -12.89 4.62
N GLN A 292 -4.25 -14.01 4.69
CA GLN A 292 -3.82 -14.57 5.96
C GLN A 292 -2.66 -13.74 6.53
N VAL A 293 -2.34 -13.96 7.80
CA VAL A 293 -1.16 -13.37 8.43
C VAL A 293 -0.20 -14.45 8.88
N LEU A 294 1.08 -14.15 8.84
CA LEU A 294 2.14 -14.92 9.48
C LEU A 294 2.47 -14.23 10.82
N CYS A 295 2.42 -14.94 11.92
CA CYS A 295 2.55 -14.33 13.24
C CYS A 295 3.29 -15.21 14.23
N LYS A 296 3.71 -14.61 15.36
CA LYS A 296 4.19 -15.36 16.51
C LYS A 296 3.07 -16.26 17.03
N PRO A 297 3.35 -17.54 17.39
CA PRO A 297 2.32 -18.46 17.86
C PRO A 297 1.49 -17.89 19.00
N GLY A 298 0.17 -17.95 18.86
CA GLY A 298 -0.81 -17.50 19.86
C GLY A 298 -0.93 -15.98 20.01
N SER A 299 -0.30 -15.17 19.16
CA SER A 299 -0.34 -13.71 19.30
C SER A 299 -1.55 -13.02 18.69
N ILE A 300 -2.22 -13.67 17.74
CA ILE A 300 -3.45 -13.21 17.11
C ILE A 300 -4.35 -14.40 16.79
N THR A 301 -5.66 -14.18 16.80
CA THR A 301 -6.67 -15.22 16.54
C THR A 301 -7.60 -14.81 15.39
N PRO A 302 -8.18 -15.78 14.67
CA PRO A 302 -9.15 -15.49 13.62
C PRO A 302 -10.55 -15.28 14.20
N HIS A 303 -11.27 -14.29 13.69
CA HIS A 303 -12.61 -13.93 14.16
C HIS A 303 -13.58 -13.68 13.02
N THR A 304 -14.87 -13.88 13.28
CA THR A 304 -15.95 -13.69 12.31
C THR A 304 -16.98 -12.67 12.74
N ILE A 305 -17.11 -12.35 14.03
CA ILE A 305 -18.13 -11.42 14.54
C ILE A 305 -17.48 -10.36 15.42
N PHE A 306 -17.74 -9.09 15.10
CA PHE A 306 -17.20 -7.96 15.84
C PHE A 306 -18.13 -6.75 15.81
N GLU A 307 -17.98 -5.87 16.80
CA GLU A 307 -18.55 -4.52 16.81
C GLU A 307 -17.56 -3.54 16.19
N ALA A 308 -18.07 -2.63 15.39
CA ALA A 308 -17.25 -1.63 14.69
C ALA A 308 -17.87 -0.23 14.79
N SER A 309 -17.00 0.77 14.85
CA SER A 309 -17.36 2.16 14.59
C SER A 309 -17.08 2.45 13.11
N VAL A 310 -18.07 2.92 12.38
CA VAL A 310 -18.03 3.08 10.93
C VAL A 310 -18.51 4.46 10.52
N TYR A 311 -17.76 5.10 9.64
CA TYR A 311 -18.17 6.28 8.89
C TYR A 311 -18.63 5.87 7.49
N VAL A 312 -19.83 6.33 7.10
CA VAL A 312 -20.43 6.07 5.79
C VAL A 312 -20.18 7.25 4.87
N LEU A 313 -19.41 7.02 3.80
CA LEU A 313 -19.04 8.08 2.86
C LEU A 313 -20.23 8.68 2.15
N THR A 314 -20.23 10.02 2.04
CA THR A 314 -21.21 10.78 1.28
C THR A 314 -21.02 10.61 -0.23
N LYS A 315 -22.02 11.03 -1.02
CA LYS A 315 -21.91 11.07 -2.49
C LYS A 315 -20.74 11.95 -2.96
N ASN A 316 -20.49 13.06 -2.30
CA ASN A 316 -19.41 13.98 -2.68
C ASN A 316 -18.02 13.39 -2.43
N GLU A 317 -17.90 12.46 -1.46
CA GLU A 317 -16.70 11.68 -1.18
C GLU A 317 -16.59 10.42 -2.06
N GLY A 318 -17.40 10.28 -3.10
CA GLY A 318 -17.43 9.11 -3.97
C GLY A 318 -18.23 7.92 -3.43
N GLY A 319 -18.85 8.07 -2.25
CA GLY A 319 -19.61 7.04 -1.57
C GLY A 319 -21.04 6.85 -2.08
N ARG A 320 -21.94 6.49 -1.17
CA ARG A 320 -23.35 6.23 -1.47
C ARG A 320 -24.16 7.51 -1.56
N HIS A 321 -25.29 7.43 -2.27
CA HIS A 321 -26.31 8.47 -2.30
C HIS A 321 -27.65 8.02 -1.67
N LYS A 322 -27.72 6.74 -1.25
CA LYS A 322 -28.92 6.14 -0.61
C LYS A 322 -28.52 5.52 0.72
N PRO A 323 -29.43 5.49 1.70
CA PRO A 323 -29.21 4.78 2.95
C PRO A 323 -29.07 3.27 2.72
N PHE A 324 -28.52 2.58 3.71
CA PHE A 324 -28.63 1.13 3.81
C PHE A 324 -29.32 0.72 5.10
N PHE A 325 -29.82 -0.48 5.11
CA PHE A 325 -30.64 -1.06 6.18
C PHE A 325 -29.91 -2.25 6.82
N ALA A 326 -30.44 -2.77 7.90
CA ALA A 326 -29.98 -4.03 8.48
C ALA A 326 -29.94 -5.16 7.42
N ASN A 327 -29.03 -6.11 7.59
CA ASN A 327 -28.73 -7.20 6.66
C ASN A 327 -28.07 -6.73 5.34
N TYR A 328 -27.55 -5.52 5.25
CA TYR A 328 -26.72 -5.09 4.16
C TYR A 328 -25.45 -5.92 4.09
N ARG A 329 -25.03 -6.37 2.89
CA ARG A 329 -23.94 -7.34 2.67
C ARG A 329 -22.87 -6.81 1.71
N PRO A 330 -22.06 -5.85 2.13
CA PRO A 330 -20.93 -5.35 1.34
C PRO A 330 -19.68 -6.23 1.50
N GLN A 331 -18.61 -5.82 0.83
CA GLN A 331 -17.27 -6.35 1.02
C GLN A 331 -16.50 -5.54 2.04
N PHE A 332 -15.88 -6.22 2.98
CA PHE A 332 -14.99 -5.66 4.01
C PHE A 332 -13.55 -5.93 3.63
N TYR A 333 -12.75 -4.90 3.50
CA TYR A 333 -11.35 -4.98 3.13
C TYR A 333 -10.49 -4.85 4.37
N PHE A 334 -9.78 -5.92 4.71
CA PHE A 334 -8.83 -5.98 5.81
C PHE A 334 -7.43 -6.26 5.26
N ARG A 335 -6.43 -5.48 5.66
CA ARG A 335 -5.04 -5.69 5.22
C ARG A 335 -4.95 -5.96 3.71
N THR A 336 -4.68 -7.20 3.32
CA THR A 336 -4.43 -7.61 1.94
C THR A 336 -5.59 -8.39 1.29
N THR A 337 -6.75 -8.51 1.95
CA THR A 337 -7.90 -9.28 1.45
C THR A 337 -9.25 -8.60 1.67
N ASP A 338 -10.26 -9.10 1.01
CA ASP A 338 -11.65 -8.73 1.21
C ASP A 338 -12.52 -9.95 1.55
N VAL A 339 -13.50 -9.73 2.42
CA VAL A 339 -14.48 -10.73 2.82
C VAL A 339 -15.87 -10.11 2.83
N THR A 340 -16.87 -10.83 2.29
CA THR A 340 -18.27 -10.42 2.41
C THR A 340 -18.72 -10.54 3.85
N GLY A 341 -19.38 -9.51 4.37
CA GLY A 341 -19.96 -9.51 5.72
C GLY A 341 -21.38 -8.99 5.72
N THR A 342 -22.16 -9.39 6.72
CA THR A 342 -23.51 -8.91 6.98
C THR A 342 -23.49 -7.91 8.12
N ILE A 343 -24.18 -6.78 7.96
CA ILE A 343 -24.27 -5.71 8.94
C ILE A 343 -25.57 -5.85 9.74
N GLU A 344 -25.47 -5.77 11.06
CA GLU A 344 -26.58 -5.59 11.98
C GLU A 344 -26.47 -4.20 12.61
N LEU A 345 -27.58 -3.46 12.61
CA LEU A 345 -27.63 -2.12 13.17
C LEU A 345 -28.04 -2.16 14.65
N PRO A 346 -27.64 -1.16 15.45
CA PRO A 346 -28.04 -1.06 16.85
C PRO A 346 -29.58 -1.01 17.01
N ALA A 347 -30.06 -1.46 18.14
CA ALA A 347 -31.49 -1.40 18.46
C ALA A 347 -32.04 0.03 18.34
N GLY A 348 -33.13 0.19 17.60
CA GLY A 348 -33.74 1.51 17.33
C GLY A 348 -33.19 2.24 16.10
N THR A 349 -32.18 1.71 15.42
CA THR A 349 -31.67 2.26 14.16
C THR A 349 -32.25 1.47 12.99
N GLU A 350 -33.12 2.08 12.20
CA GLU A 350 -33.74 1.45 11.04
C GLU A 350 -32.85 1.50 9.81
N MET A 351 -32.10 2.61 9.63
CA MET A 351 -31.23 2.86 8.48
C MET A 351 -30.02 3.71 8.86
N VAL A 352 -29.02 3.69 8.01
CA VAL A 352 -27.81 4.52 8.10
C VAL A 352 -27.69 5.35 6.82
N MET A 353 -27.53 6.65 6.98
CA MET A 353 -27.41 7.61 5.89
C MET A 353 -25.95 7.82 5.49
N PRO A 354 -25.68 8.18 4.22
CA PRO A 354 -24.38 8.72 3.84
C PRO A 354 -24.02 9.96 4.69
N GLY A 355 -22.81 9.97 5.27
CA GLY A 355 -22.34 10.98 6.21
C GLY A 355 -22.48 10.61 7.69
N ASP A 356 -23.16 9.51 7.99
CA ASP A 356 -23.34 9.08 9.38
C ASP A 356 -22.09 8.39 9.93
N ASN A 357 -21.81 8.65 11.20
CA ASN A 357 -20.95 7.81 12.04
C ASN A 357 -21.88 6.90 12.87
N THR A 358 -21.66 5.60 12.79
CA THR A 358 -22.50 4.63 13.49
C THR A 358 -21.70 3.45 14.04
N GLU A 359 -22.19 2.88 15.11
CA GLU A 359 -21.75 1.58 15.57
C GLU A 359 -22.56 0.49 14.89
N MET A 360 -21.96 -0.64 14.58
CA MET A 360 -22.65 -1.78 13.99
C MET A 360 -21.97 -3.08 14.35
N THR A 361 -22.74 -4.16 14.35
CA THR A 361 -22.21 -5.51 14.45
C THR A 361 -22.03 -6.09 13.06
N VAL A 362 -20.86 -6.66 12.80
CA VAL A 362 -20.51 -7.26 11.51
C VAL A 362 -20.27 -8.75 11.69
N THR A 363 -20.92 -9.56 10.84
CA THR A 363 -20.69 -10.99 10.73
C THR A 363 -20.05 -11.30 9.39
N LEU A 364 -18.79 -11.72 9.39
CA LEU A 364 -18.02 -12.06 8.19
C LEU A 364 -18.32 -13.48 7.71
N GLY A 365 -18.25 -13.70 6.40
CA GLY A 365 -18.40 -15.01 5.78
C GLY A 365 -17.19 -15.94 5.94
N LYS A 366 -16.02 -15.40 6.28
CA LYS A 366 -14.79 -16.13 6.59
C LYS A 366 -14.07 -15.50 7.78
N PRO A 367 -13.35 -16.29 8.59
CA PRO A 367 -12.58 -15.74 9.71
C PRO A 367 -11.40 -14.90 9.23
N ILE A 368 -11.15 -13.75 9.87
CA ILE A 368 -10.01 -12.87 9.61
C ILE A 368 -9.16 -12.79 10.88
N ALA A 369 -7.85 -12.83 10.73
CA ALA A 369 -6.91 -12.52 11.81
C ALA A 369 -7.13 -11.09 12.27
N MET A 370 -7.63 -10.89 13.50
CA MET A 370 -8.21 -9.63 13.94
C MET A 370 -7.80 -9.30 15.36
N GLU A 371 -7.64 -8.01 15.61
CA GLU A 371 -7.46 -7.41 16.93
C GLU A 371 -8.32 -6.14 17.03
N GLU A 372 -8.62 -5.71 18.23
CA GLU A 372 -9.30 -4.44 18.47
C GLU A 372 -8.42 -3.28 17.97
N GLY A 373 -9.04 -2.32 17.30
CA GLY A 373 -8.34 -1.22 16.63
C GLY A 373 -8.03 -1.47 15.16
N LEU A 374 -8.15 -2.70 14.64
CA LEU A 374 -7.93 -2.98 13.23
C LEU A 374 -8.90 -2.18 12.36
N THR A 375 -8.35 -1.44 11.39
CA THR A 375 -9.12 -0.64 10.43
C THR A 375 -9.51 -1.46 9.21
N PHE A 376 -10.61 -1.06 8.57
CA PHE A 376 -11.11 -1.69 7.35
C PHE A 376 -11.87 -0.68 6.48
N SER A 377 -11.96 -0.99 5.18
CA SER A 377 -12.82 -0.27 4.24
C SER A 377 -14.02 -1.13 3.86
N ILE A 378 -15.15 -0.48 3.60
CA ILE A 378 -16.38 -1.12 3.11
C ILE A 378 -16.58 -0.73 1.65
N ARG A 379 -16.78 -1.73 0.78
CA ARG A 379 -16.95 -1.51 -0.66
C ARG A 379 -18.19 -2.21 -1.20
N GLU A 380 -18.82 -1.54 -2.17
CA GLU A 380 -19.97 -2.06 -2.93
C GLU A 380 -19.84 -1.63 -4.39
N GLY A 381 -20.03 -2.56 -5.32
CA GLY A 381 -20.05 -2.27 -6.76
C GLY A 381 -18.79 -1.56 -7.28
N GLY A 382 -17.61 -1.89 -6.72
CA GLY A 382 -16.34 -1.28 -7.10
C GLY A 382 -16.03 0.08 -6.44
N ARG A 383 -16.93 0.59 -5.55
CA ARG A 383 -16.77 1.87 -4.85
C ARG A 383 -16.54 1.66 -3.36
N THR A 384 -15.73 2.49 -2.75
CA THR A 384 -15.65 2.58 -1.30
C THR A 384 -16.86 3.36 -0.79
N VAL A 385 -17.61 2.75 0.12
CA VAL A 385 -18.85 3.31 0.67
C VAL A 385 -18.76 3.63 2.15
N GLY A 386 -17.69 3.21 2.80
CA GLY A 386 -17.44 3.50 4.20
C GLY A 386 -16.07 3.02 4.65
N SER A 387 -15.67 3.47 5.82
CA SER A 387 -14.49 2.99 6.53
C SER A 387 -14.81 2.82 8.00
N GLY A 388 -14.11 1.91 8.66
CA GLY A 388 -14.36 1.64 10.06
C GLY A 388 -13.17 1.05 10.78
N ARG A 389 -13.35 0.89 12.07
CA ARG A 389 -12.41 0.27 12.99
C ARG A 389 -13.12 -0.74 13.89
N VAL A 390 -12.47 -1.88 14.11
CA VAL A 390 -12.93 -2.88 15.09
C VAL A 390 -12.87 -2.28 16.49
N VAL A 391 -14.00 -2.25 17.17
CA VAL A 391 -14.10 -1.73 18.55
C VAL A 391 -14.03 -2.88 19.55
N LYS A 392 -14.73 -3.98 19.23
CA LYS A 392 -14.80 -5.14 20.12
C LYS A 392 -14.99 -6.43 19.32
N ILE A 393 -14.27 -7.46 19.69
CA ILE A 393 -14.39 -8.80 19.11
C ILE A 393 -15.42 -9.59 19.91
N LEU A 394 -16.37 -10.24 19.19
CA LEU A 394 -17.43 -11.03 19.79
C LEU A 394 -17.23 -12.54 19.58
N LYS A 395 -16.72 -12.96 18.41
CA LYS A 395 -16.46 -14.37 18.09
C LYS A 395 -15.41 -14.52 16.98
#